data_084d5095d5641112b7cfb64999b7d09a
#
_entry.id   084d5095d5641112b7cfb64999b7d09a
#
_cell.length_a   1.000
_cell.length_b   1.000
_cell.length_c   1.000
_cell.angle_alpha   90.00
_cell.angle_beta   90.00
_cell.angle_gamma   90.00
#
_symmetry.space_group_name_H-M   'P 1'
#
loop_
_entity.id
_entity.type
_entity.pdbx_description
1 polymer ?
#
loop_
_entity_poly.entity_id
_entity_poly.type
_entity_poly.pdbx_seq_one_letter_code
_entity_poly.pdbx_strand_id
1 'polypeptide(L)'
;RIGLLDEEDLWACTTCGACVDQCPLDIEIVDHVEDMRRHQVLAADNYPPELASLFKNLQSKGNPWGQSPTARETWIDELEEETGWRVPVWGKDVHDFAAEGMEYIFWVGCAGAYEDRAKEATKATALLLHLGGVKFCVLGNQEACTGDSARRAGNEFLFQEMANRNMELLDSVFGDSPNRKIIATCAHCFNTLSNEYSRPYTVIHHSV
;
A
#
# COMPACT_ATOMS: atom_id res chain seq x y z
N ARG A 1 8.68 4.25 -30.43
CA ARG A 1 7.25 4.39 -30.78
C ARG A 1 6.54 3.08 -30.56
N ILE A 2 5.49 3.08 -29.80
CA ILE A 2 4.57 1.95 -29.63
C ILE A 2 3.43 2.17 -30.64
N GLY A 3 3.66 1.78 -31.90
CA GLY A 3 2.69 2.05 -32.97
C GLY A 3 2.48 3.54 -33.20
N LEU A 4 1.28 4.05 -32.86
CA LEU A 4 0.91 5.46 -33.03
C LEU A 4 1.19 6.34 -31.80
N LEU A 5 1.53 5.72 -30.64
CA LEU A 5 1.83 6.45 -29.40
C LEU A 5 3.34 6.64 -29.23
N ASP A 6 3.74 7.81 -28.78
CA ASP A 6 5.11 8.04 -28.33
C ASP A 6 5.30 7.46 -26.91
N GLU A 7 6.51 6.97 -26.63
CA GLU A 7 6.81 6.38 -25.31
C GLU A 7 6.66 7.39 -24.19
N GLU A 8 6.98 8.66 -24.43
CA GLU A 8 6.81 9.75 -23.47
C GLU A 8 5.36 9.91 -23.06
N ASP A 9 4.40 9.79 -23.98
CA ASP A 9 2.96 9.88 -23.66
C ASP A 9 2.50 8.74 -22.77
N LEU A 10 3.03 7.53 -23.01
CA LEU A 10 2.72 6.35 -22.19
C LEU A 10 3.19 6.53 -20.73
N TRP A 11 4.40 7.04 -20.55
CA TRP A 11 5.00 7.21 -19.22
C TRP A 11 4.54 8.51 -18.52
N ALA A 12 4.02 9.50 -19.26
CA ALA A 12 3.43 10.71 -18.68
C ALA A 12 2.07 10.46 -18.00
N CYS A 13 1.39 9.37 -18.31
CA CYS A 13 0.10 9.06 -17.69
C CYS A 13 0.27 8.79 -16.18
N THR A 14 -0.47 9.52 -15.34
CA THR A 14 -0.46 9.35 -13.87
C THR A 14 -1.50 8.35 -13.36
N THR A 15 -2.22 7.66 -14.25
CA THR A 15 -3.29 6.69 -13.95
C THR A 15 -4.39 7.26 -13.03
N CYS A 16 -4.67 8.56 -13.14
CA CYS A 16 -5.65 9.25 -12.27
C CYS A 16 -7.12 8.95 -12.59
N GLY A 17 -7.42 8.26 -13.71
CA GLY A 17 -8.78 7.88 -14.10
C GLY A 17 -9.65 9.02 -14.66
N ALA A 18 -9.19 10.27 -14.73
CA ALA A 18 -9.99 11.39 -15.22
C ALA A 18 -10.47 11.21 -16.67
N CYS A 19 -9.68 10.54 -17.52
CA CYS A 19 -10.06 10.23 -18.88
C CYS A 19 -11.17 9.15 -18.95
N VAL A 20 -11.20 8.22 -18.00
CA VAL A 20 -12.27 7.21 -17.88
C VAL A 20 -13.56 7.87 -17.43
N ASP A 21 -13.49 8.68 -16.36
CA ASP A 21 -14.64 9.41 -15.81
C ASP A 21 -15.30 10.35 -16.85
N GLN A 22 -14.51 10.98 -17.73
CA GLN A 22 -15.00 11.88 -18.75
C GLN A 22 -15.35 11.21 -20.08
N CYS A 23 -15.14 9.90 -20.23
CA CYS A 23 -15.40 9.18 -21.46
C CYS A 23 -16.89 8.87 -21.62
N PRO A 24 -17.60 9.41 -22.65
CA PRO A 24 -19.02 9.14 -22.85
C PRO A 24 -19.32 7.71 -23.31
N LEU A 25 -18.30 6.92 -23.61
CA LEU A 25 -18.38 5.53 -24.06
C LEU A 25 -17.89 4.53 -23.02
N ASP A 26 -17.58 5.00 -21.80
CA ASP A 26 -17.05 4.18 -20.68
C ASP A 26 -15.82 3.34 -21.08
N ILE A 27 -14.88 3.92 -21.84
CA ILE A 27 -13.64 3.23 -22.23
C ILE A 27 -12.67 3.27 -21.06
N GLU A 28 -12.20 2.11 -20.61
CA GLU A 28 -11.21 1.91 -19.55
C GLU A 28 -9.78 2.24 -20.04
N ILE A 29 -9.51 3.53 -20.29
CA ILE A 29 -8.24 3.99 -20.87
C ILE A 29 -7.06 3.66 -19.98
N VAL A 30 -7.23 3.70 -18.65
CA VAL A 30 -6.17 3.40 -17.68
C VAL A 30 -5.70 1.96 -17.83
N ASP A 31 -6.61 1.01 -17.99
CA ASP A 31 -6.29 -0.41 -18.17
C ASP A 31 -5.45 -0.63 -19.43
N HIS A 32 -5.81 0.06 -20.53
CA HIS A 32 -5.00 -0.01 -21.75
C HIS A 32 -3.59 0.56 -21.57
N VAL A 33 -3.45 1.65 -20.83
CA VAL A 33 -2.13 2.22 -20.49
C VAL A 33 -1.30 1.23 -19.66
N GLU A 34 -1.91 0.60 -18.67
CA GLU A 34 -1.24 -0.39 -17.84
C GLU A 34 -0.83 -1.64 -18.63
N ASP A 35 -1.68 -2.11 -19.56
CA ASP A 35 -1.35 -3.23 -20.43
C ASP A 35 -0.18 -2.90 -21.38
N MET A 36 -0.14 -1.71 -21.93
CA MET A 36 1.00 -1.25 -22.73
C MET A 36 2.29 -1.16 -21.89
N ARG A 37 2.24 -0.62 -20.68
CA ARG A 37 3.38 -0.60 -19.75
C ARG A 37 3.83 -2.02 -19.38
N ARG A 38 2.89 -2.92 -19.14
CA ARG A 38 3.15 -4.32 -18.86
C ARG A 38 3.93 -4.99 -19.98
N HIS A 39 3.54 -4.72 -21.24
CA HIS A 39 4.29 -5.18 -22.40
C HIS A 39 5.70 -4.58 -22.45
N GLN A 40 5.86 -3.27 -22.21
CA GLN A 40 7.16 -2.59 -22.23
C GLN A 40 8.10 -3.14 -21.16
N VAL A 41 7.61 -3.36 -19.95
CA VAL A 41 8.41 -3.83 -18.83
C VAL A 41 8.72 -5.32 -18.93
N LEU A 42 7.72 -6.16 -19.25
CA LEU A 42 7.87 -7.61 -19.13
C LEU A 42 8.32 -8.29 -20.43
N ALA A 43 8.07 -7.69 -21.59
CA ALA A 43 8.38 -8.30 -22.88
C ALA A 43 9.44 -7.54 -23.67
N ALA A 44 9.38 -6.19 -23.68
CA ALA A 44 10.29 -5.37 -24.48
C ALA A 44 11.56 -4.92 -23.72
N ASP A 45 11.57 -5.04 -22.39
CA ASP A 45 12.63 -4.53 -21.49
C ASP A 45 12.97 -3.05 -21.78
N ASN A 46 11.94 -2.26 -22.08
CA ASN A 46 12.04 -0.87 -22.50
C ASN A 46 11.18 0.03 -21.59
N TYR A 47 11.79 0.61 -20.58
CA TYR A 47 11.15 1.50 -19.62
C TYR A 47 12.15 2.53 -19.07
N PRO A 48 11.66 3.64 -18.48
CA PRO A 48 12.53 4.65 -17.88
C PRO A 48 13.48 4.04 -16.84
N PRO A 49 14.78 4.41 -16.85
CA PRO A 49 15.78 3.82 -15.94
C PRO A 49 15.48 4.05 -14.46
N GLU A 50 14.70 5.08 -14.11
CA GLU A 50 14.23 5.36 -12.75
C GLU A 50 13.38 4.22 -12.20
N LEU A 51 12.60 3.53 -13.06
CA LEU A 51 11.77 2.41 -12.66
C LEU A 51 12.61 1.18 -12.27
N ALA A 52 13.81 1.01 -12.83
CA ALA A 52 14.70 -0.07 -12.41
C ALA A 52 15.08 0.06 -10.92
N SER A 53 15.35 1.28 -10.46
CA SER A 53 15.62 1.56 -9.04
C SER A 53 14.38 1.33 -8.18
N LEU A 54 13.21 1.75 -8.64
CA LEU A 54 11.93 1.50 -7.97
C LEU A 54 11.69 0.00 -7.77
N PHE A 55 11.77 -0.79 -8.85
CA PHE A 55 11.53 -2.24 -8.78
C PHE A 55 12.53 -2.94 -7.86
N LYS A 56 13.81 -2.59 -7.94
CA LYS A 56 14.85 -3.10 -7.03
C LYS A 56 14.55 -2.78 -5.56
N ASN A 57 14.13 -1.56 -5.27
CA ASN A 57 13.81 -1.12 -3.92
C ASN A 57 12.58 -1.86 -3.37
N LEU A 58 11.52 -1.97 -4.17
CA LEU A 58 10.31 -2.72 -3.81
C LEU A 58 10.62 -4.18 -3.51
N GLN A 59 11.40 -4.84 -4.37
CA GLN A 59 11.76 -6.25 -4.22
C GLN A 59 12.66 -6.48 -3.00
N SER A 60 13.68 -5.63 -2.79
CA SER A 60 14.70 -5.87 -1.76
C SER A 60 14.35 -5.28 -0.39
N LYS A 61 13.56 -4.20 -0.33
CA LYS A 61 13.25 -3.44 0.89
C LYS A 61 11.76 -3.32 1.18
N GLY A 62 10.89 -3.73 0.27
CA GLY A 62 9.43 -3.64 0.43
C GLY A 62 8.92 -2.20 0.45
N ASN A 63 9.68 -1.23 -0.06
CA ASN A 63 9.24 0.16 -0.20
C ASN A 63 9.93 0.86 -1.39
N PRO A 64 9.31 1.91 -1.97
CA PRO A 64 9.80 2.57 -3.18
C PRO A 64 11.17 3.27 -3.02
N TRP A 65 11.49 3.72 -1.81
CA TRP A 65 12.68 4.55 -1.53
C TRP A 65 13.91 3.76 -1.10
N GLY A 66 13.81 2.42 -0.95
CA GLY A 66 14.91 1.57 -0.48
C GLY A 66 15.27 1.80 0.98
N GLN A 67 14.38 2.38 1.78
CA GLN A 67 14.57 2.60 3.20
C GLN A 67 14.65 1.28 3.97
N SER A 68 15.33 1.30 5.13
CA SER A 68 15.39 0.11 5.98
C SER A 68 14.01 -0.27 6.49
N PRO A 69 13.59 -1.54 6.41
CA PRO A 69 12.33 -1.99 7.02
C PRO A 69 12.26 -1.69 8.53
N THR A 70 13.40 -1.68 9.23
CA THR A 70 13.44 -1.36 10.67
C THR A 70 13.08 0.08 10.99
N ALA A 71 13.26 1.01 10.05
CA ALA A 71 12.87 2.40 10.21
C ALA A 71 11.35 2.63 10.06
N ARG A 72 10.58 1.60 9.69
CA ARG A 72 9.13 1.72 9.54
C ARG A 72 8.39 2.00 10.85
N GLU A 73 8.99 1.70 11.98
CA GLU A 73 8.39 1.90 13.30
C GLU A 73 8.83 3.20 13.99
N THR A 74 9.73 4.00 13.41
CA THR A 74 10.26 5.22 14.05
C THR A 74 9.16 6.21 14.43
N TRP A 75 8.09 6.31 13.62
CA TRP A 75 6.95 7.16 13.93
C TRP A 75 6.18 6.71 15.20
N ILE A 76 6.25 5.42 15.55
CA ILE A 76 5.63 4.87 16.79
C ILE A 76 6.41 5.37 18.00
N ASP A 77 7.75 5.30 17.93
CA ASP A 77 8.63 5.76 19.02
C ASP A 77 8.48 7.28 19.20
N GLU A 78 8.42 8.04 18.09
CA GLU A 78 8.15 9.49 18.10
C GLU A 78 6.78 9.81 18.76
N LEU A 79 5.71 9.10 18.39
CA LEU A 79 4.39 9.30 18.96
C LEU A 79 4.34 8.95 20.46
N GLU A 80 5.04 7.89 20.87
CA GLU A 80 5.15 7.51 22.28
C GLU A 80 5.88 8.58 23.09
N GLU A 81 6.95 9.17 22.58
CA GLU A 81 7.65 10.28 23.21
C GLU A 81 6.75 11.53 23.34
N GLU A 82 5.95 11.83 22.34
CA GLU A 82 5.05 12.98 22.32
C GLU A 82 3.84 12.84 23.25
N THR A 83 3.29 11.63 23.39
CA THR A 83 1.97 11.41 24.02
C THR A 83 1.98 10.51 25.26
N GLY A 84 3.07 9.75 25.46
CA GLY A 84 3.16 8.71 26.48
C GLY A 84 2.35 7.45 26.14
N TRP A 85 1.80 7.35 24.93
CA TRP A 85 1.05 6.18 24.48
C TRP A 85 1.73 5.52 23.28
N ARG A 86 1.90 4.18 23.38
CA ARG A 86 2.49 3.37 22.33
C ARG A 86 1.42 2.69 21.48
N VAL A 87 1.59 2.74 20.16
CA VAL A 87 0.73 2.03 19.21
C VAL A 87 0.99 0.54 19.30
N PRO A 88 -0.04 -0.31 19.44
CA PRO A 88 0.11 -1.76 19.49
C PRO A 88 0.64 -2.32 18.16
N VAL A 89 1.69 -3.14 18.21
CA VAL A 89 2.35 -3.74 17.06
C VAL A 89 2.12 -5.24 17.04
N TRP A 90 1.66 -5.77 15.91
CA TRP A 90 1.51 -7.21 15.71
C TRP A 90 2.83 -7.98 15.87
N GLY A 91 2.76 -9.08 16.61
CA GLY A 91 3.92 -9.93 16.92
C GLY A 91 4.85 -9.38 18.00
N LYS A 92 4.56 -8.17 18.54
CA LYS A 92 5.26 -7.59 19.68
C LYS A 92 4.32 -7.39 20.87
N ASP A 93 3.27 -6.62 20.66
CA ASP A 93 2.28 -6.24 21.68
C ASP A 93 0.97 -7.02 21.53
N VAL A 94 0.66 -7.45 20.31
CA VAL A 94 -0.54 -8.23 19.94
C VAL A 94 -0.09 -9.53 19.29
N HIS A 95 -0.58 -10.66 19.80
CA HIS A 95 -0.22 -12.01 19.32
C HIS A 95 -1.42 -12.83 18.85
N ASP A 96 -2.63 -12.43 19.24
CA ASP A 96 -3.90 -13.04 18.80
C ASP A 96 -4.92 -11.94 18.55
N PHE A 97 -5.17 -11.65 17.27
CA PHE A 97 -6.03 -10.55 16.83
C PHE A 97 -7.44 -10.65 17.38
N ALA A 98 -8.03 -11.86 17.37
CA ALA A 98 -9.39 -12.08 17.82
C ALA A 98 -9.50 -12.17 19.36
N ALA A 99 -8.60 -12.91 20.01
CA ALA A 99 -8.63 -13.09 21.47
C ALA A 99 -8.33 -11.78 22.22
N GLU A 100 -7.49 -10.90 21.66
CA GLU A 100 -7.18 -9.59 22.23
C GLU A 100 -8.21 -8.52 21.85
N GLY A 101 -9.25 -8.90 21.10
CA GLY A 101 -10.38 -8.02 20.75
C GLY A 101 -10.04 -6.93 19.75
N MET A 102 -9.04 -7.15 18.90
CA MET A 102 -8.70 -6.21 17.82
C MET A 102 -9.83 -6.18 16.78
N GLU A 103 -10.15 -4.97 16.31
CA GLU A 103 -11.21 -4.75 15.33
C GLU A 103 -10.64 -4.42 13.95
N TYR A 104 -9.47 -3.75 13.92
CA TYR A 104 -8.85 -3.26 12.70
C TYR A 104 -7.34 -3.52 12.69
N ILE A 105 -6.82 -3.76 11.48
CA ILE A 105 -5.42 -3.50 11.17
C ILE A 105 -5.34 -2.07 10.64
N PHE A 106 -4.48 -1.23 11.21
CA PHE A 106 -4.15 0.05 10.62
C PHE A 106 -2.95 -0.15 9.67
N TRP A 107 -3.25 -0.15 8.37
CA TRP A 107 -2.25 -0.22 7.30
C TRP A 107 -1.64 1.15 7.10
N VAL A 108 -0.42 1.34 7.56
CA VAL A 108 0.29 2.62 7.56
C VAL A 108 0.71 3.04 6.15
N GLY A 109 1.12 2.08 5.34
CA GLY A 109 1.67 2.34 4.02
C GLY A 109 3.11 2.88 4.07
N CYS A 110 3.74 2.92 2.89
CA CYS A 110 5.15 3.33 2.83
C CYS A 110 5.32 4.82 3.10
N ALA A 111 4.47 5.69 2.54
CA ALA A 111 4.54 7.12 2.78
C ALA A 111 4.33 7.44 4.26
N GLY A 112 3.29 6.87 4.88
CA GLY A 112 2.99 7.07 6.30
C GLY A 112 4.09 6.63 7.26
N ALA A 113 4.95 5.70 6.82
CA ALA A 113 6.05 5.20 7.65
C ALA A 113 7.37 5.97 7.46
N TYR A 114 7.63 6.52 6.25
CA TYR A 114 8.95 7.04 5.90
C TYR A 114 8.98 8.51 5.49
N GLU A 115 7.88 9.07 5.00
CA GLU A 115 7.82 10.45 4.53
C GLU A 115 7.35 11.37 5.66
N ASP A 116 8.11 12.40 5.99
CA ASP A 116 7.91 13.20 7.20
C ASP A 116 6.51 13.82 7.30
N ARG A 117 5.98 14.36 6.20
CA ARG A 117 4.64 14.96 6.20
C ARG A 117 3.54 13.92 6.36
N ALA A 118 3.70 12.76 5.73
CA ALA A 118 2.73 11.67 5.83
C ALA A 118 2.80 10.97 7.20
N LYS A 119 3.98 10.93 7.84
CA LYS A 119 4.13 10.44 9.22
C LYS A 119 3.28 11.25 10.20
N GLU A 120 3.20 12.57 10.05
CA GLU A 120 2.35 13.40 10.90
C GLU A 120 0.86 13.03 10.76
N ALA A 121 0.40 12.77 9.54
CA ALA A 121 -0.97 12.29 9.32
C ALA A 121 -1.20 10.88 9.91
N THR A 122 -0.18 10.02 9.85
CA THR A 122 -0.21 8.68 10.45
C THR A 122 -0.32 8.76 11.98
N LYS A 123 0.52 9.58 12.62
CA LYS A 123 0.50 9.81 14.07
C LYS A 123 -0.85 10.37 14.52
N ALA A 124 -1.36 11.39 13.81
CA ALA A 124 -2.66 11.98 14.10
C ALA A 124 -3.81 10.96 13.96
N THR A 125 -3.80 10.14 12.91
CA THR A 125 -4.82 9.09 12.70
C THR A 125 -4.77 8.05 13.81
N ALA A 126 -3.59 7.54 14.15
CA ALA A 126 -3.42 6.56 15.23
C ALA A 126 -3.93 7.10 16.57
N LEU A 127 -3.60 8.36 16.88
CA LEU A 127 -4.04 9.01 18.11
C LEU A 127 -5.57 9.21 18.14
N LEU A 128 -6.19 9.62 17.03
CA LEU A 128 -7.65 9.78 16.92
C LEU A 128 -8.37 8.43 17.09
N LEU A 129 -7.87 7.35 16.48
CA LEU A 129 -8.41 6.02 16.66
C LEU A 129 -8.33 5.57 18.12
N HIS A 130 -7.18 5.82 18.78
CA HIS A 130 -7.01 5.51 20.20
C HIS A 130 -7.98 6.30 21.09
N LEU A 131 -8.07 7.61 20.90
CA LEU A 131 -8.99 8.46 21.66
C LEU A 131 -10.47 8.12 21.40
N GLY A 132 -10.79 7.65 20.20
CA GLY A 132 -12.10 7.12 19.84
C GLY A 132 -12.42 5.74 20.41
N GLY A 133 -11.49 5.12 21.12
CA GLY A 133 -11.66 3.78 21.69
C GLY A 133 -11.64 2.63 20.68
N VAL A 134 -11.19 2.88 19.45
CA VAL A 134 -11.07 1.86 18.39
C VAL A 134 -9.94 0.90 18.73
N LYS A 135 -10.21 -0.40 18.69
CA LYS A 135 -9.22 -1.46 18.92
C LYS A 135 -8.51 -1.81 17.62
N PHE A 136 -7.26 -1.39 17.50
CA PHE A 136 -6.46 -1.64 16.31
C PHE A 136 -5.00 -1.98 16.67
N CYS A 137 -4.31 -2.61 15.72
CA CYS A 137 -2.86 -2.76 15.75
C CYS A 137 -2.27 -2.43 14.37
N VAL A 138 -0.96 -2.21 14.34
CA VAL A 138 -0.18 -2.03 13.12
C VAL A 138 0.71 -3.26 12.88
N LEU A 139 1.14 -3.47 11.64
CA LEU A 139 2.01 -4.61 11.28
C LEU A 139 3.50 -4.29 11.55
N GLY A 140 3.83 -3.03 11.81
CA GLY A 140 5.18 -2.58 12.08
C GLY A 140 6.15 -2.95 10.96
N ASN A 141 7.30 -3.50 11.32
CA ASN A 141 8.36 -3.89 10.37
C ASN A 141 7.97 -5.06 9.44
N GLN A 142 6.86 -5.75 9.70
CA GLN A 142 6.36 -6.80 8.85
C GLN A 142 5.55 -6.27 7.66
N GLU A 143 5.02 -5.04 7.75
CA GLU A 143 4.31 -4.39 6.65
C GLU A 143 5.26 -4.05 5.49
N ALA A 144 4.85 -4.34 4.26
CA ALA A 144 5.53 -3.91 3.05
C ALA A 144 4.61 -3.03 2.18
N CYS A 145 5.14 -2.45 1.11
CA CYS A 145 4.32 -1.77 0.10
C CYS A 145 3.25 -2.72 -0.45
N THR A 146 2.06 -2.21 -0.75
CA THR A 146 0.99 -2.99 -1.39
C THR A 146 1.34 -3.45 -2.81
N GLY A 147 2.39 -2.88 -3.42
CA GLY A 147 2.77 -3.18 -4.79
C GLY A 147 2.09 -2.29 -5.84
N ASP A 148 1.23 -1.34 -5.43
CA ASP A 148 0.54 -0.42 -6.35
C ASP A 148 1.49 0.19 -7.37
N SER A 149 2.62 0.76 -6.94
CA SER A 149 3.59 1.39 -7.83
C SER A 149 4.22 0.41 -8.84
N ALA A 150 4.41 -0.86 -8.48
CA ALA A 150 4.87 -1.88 -9.41
C ALA A 150 3.81 -2.17 -10.48
N ARG A 151 2.55 -2.32 -10.07
CA ARG A 151 1.43 -2.58 -10.98
C ARG A 151 1.20 -1.43 -11.96
N ARG A 152 1.10 -0.18 -11.44
CA ARG A 152 0.94 1.03 -12.28
C ARG A 152 2.10 1.24 -13.26
N ALA A 153 3.31 0.80 -12.87
CA ALA A 153 4.48 0.81 -13.74
C ALA A 153 4.59 -0.40 -14.69
N GLY A 154 3.65 -1.35 -14.66
CA GLY A 154 3.59 -2.51 -15.56
C GLY A 154 4.40 -3.72 -15.10
N ASN A 155 5.01 -3.71 -13.90
CA ASN A 155 5.70 -4.90 -13.36
C ASN A 155 4.73 -5.80 -12.59
N GLU A 156 3.88 -6.50 -13.34
CA GLU A 156 2.84 -7.36 -12.77
C GLU A 156 3.41 -8.51 -11.96
N PHE A 157 4.54 -9.09 -12.34
CA PHE A 157 5.15 -10.18 -11.57
C PHE A 157 5.58 -9.72 -10.17
N LEU A 158 6.23 -8.55 -10.09
CA LEU A 158 6.62 -7.98 -8.81
C LEU A 158 5.39 -7.61 -7.97
N PHE A 159 4.34 -7.06 -8.60
CA PHE A 159 3.08 -6.79 -7.90
C PHE A 159 2.49 -8.06 -7.29
N GLN A 160 2.37 -9.14 -8.06
CA GLN A 160 1.81 -10.41 -7.58
C GLN A 160 2.64 -11.02 -6.44
N GLU A 161 3.97 -10.97 -6.53
CA GLU A 161 4.86 -11.41 -5.45
C GLU A 161 4.58 -10.65 -4.15
N MET A 162 4.53 -9.30 -4.23
CA MET A 162 4.28 -8.44 -3.08
C MET A 162 2.86 -8.63 -2.52
N ALA A 163 1.86 -8.72 -3.39
CA ALA A 163 0.47 -8.93 -3.00
C ALA A 163 0.29 -10.27 -2.27
N ASN A 164 0.85 -11.35 -2.80
CA ASN A 164 0.79 -12.67 -2.17
C ASN A 164 1.44 -12.67 -0.78
N ARG A 165 2.64 -12.09 -0.65
CA ARG A 165 3.32 -11.94 0.64
C ARG A 165 2.49 -11.16 1.66
N ASN A 166 1.88 -10.05 1.25
CA ASN A 166 1.03 -9.25 2.13
C ASN A 166 -0.27 -9.98 2.49
N MET A 167 -0.87 -10.71 1.56
CA MET A 167 -2.07 -11.53 1.83
C MET A 167 -1.76 -12.67 2.80
N GLU A 168 -0.63 -13.35 2.66
CA GLU A 168 -0.20 -14.39 3.61
C GLU A 168 0.00 -13.82 5.02
N LEU A 169 0.63 -12.65 5.13
CA LEU A 169 0.77 -11.95 6.41
C LEU A 169 -0.58 -11.59 7.01
N LEU A 170 -1.46 -10.96 6.23
CA LEU A 170 -2.81 -10.59 6.68
C LEU A 170 -3.65 -11.81 7.08
N ASP A 171 -3.56 -12.90 6.32
CA ASP A 171 -4.22 -14.17 6.67
C ASP A 171 -3.68 -14.73 7.99
N SER A 172 -2.38 -14.61 8.27
CA SER A 172 -1.81 -15.03 9.55
C SER A 172 -2.27 -14.17 10.73
N VAL A 173 -2.48 -12.86 10.50
CA VAL A 173 -2.96 -11.92 11.52
C VAL A 173 -4.43 -12.13 11.83
N PHE A 174 -5.26 -12.17 10.80
CA PHE A 174 -6.70 -12.33 10.98
C PHE A 174 -7.11 -13.74 11.38
N GLY A 175 -6.32 -14.77 11.04
CA GLY A 175 -6.66 -16.17 11.29
C GLY A 175 -8.08 -16.49 10.77
N ASP A 176 -8.89 -17.11 11.62
CA ASP A 176 -10.30 -17.45 11.34
C ASP A 176 -11.28 -16.29 11.61
N SER A 177 -10.79 -15.09 11.90
CA SER A 177 -11.66 -13.95 12.17
C SER A 177 -12.56 -13.65 10.96
N PRO A 178 -13.89 -13.54 11.17
CA PRO A 178 -14.81 -13.14 10.11
C PRO A 178 -14.69 -11.65 9.78
N ASN A 179 -14.10 -10.85 10.68
CA ASN A 179 -13.95 -9.41 10.55
C ASN A 179 -12.54 -9.06 10.07
N ARG A 180 -12.34 -9.05 8.76
CA ARG A 180 -11.06 -8.70 8.14
C ARG A 180 -11.06 -7.23 7.73
N LYS A 181 -10.98 -6.35 8.75
CA LYS A 181 -11.11 -4.90 8.56
C LYS A 181 -9.75 -4.22 8.58
N ILE A 182 -9.53 -3.33 7.61
CA ILE A 182 -8.28 -2.59 7.45
C ILE A 182 -8.61 -1.09 7.33
N ILE A 183 -7.90 -0.24 8.07
CA ILE A 183 -7.93 1.22 7.89
C ILE A 183 -6.67 1.60 7.12
N ALA A 184 -6.79 2.43 6.09
CA ALA A 184 -5.66 2.93 5.31
C ALA A 184 -5.72 4.45 5.19
N THR A 185 -4.56 5.13 5.27
CA THR A 185 -4.43 6.58 5.06
C THR A 185 -4.08 6.93 3.63
N CYS A 186 -3.43 6.03 2.90
CA CYS A 186 -2.98 6.22 1.53
C CYS A 186 -4.04 5.75 0.55
N ALA A 187 -4.48 6.62 -0.38
CA ALA A 187 -5.46 6.28 -1.41
C ALA A 187 -5.02 5.12 -2.32
N HIS A 188 -3.72 5.03 -2.63
CA HIS A 188 -3.16 3.92 -3.41
C HIS A 188 -3.27 2.58 -2.65
N CYS A 189 -2.89 2.57 -1.36
CA CYS A 189 -3.04 1.37 -0.53
C CYS A 189 -4.51 0.98 -0.38
N PHE A 190 -5.40 1.98 -0.16
CA PHE A 190 -6.84 1.74 -0.08
C PHE A 190 -7.38 1.06 -1.33
N ASN A 191 -7.06 1.61 -2.52
CA ASN A 191 -7.52 1.03 -3.80
C ASN A 191 -6.98 -0.40 -3.99
N THR A 192 -5.68 -0.60 -3.80
CA THR A 192 -5.04 -1.91 -4.03
C THR A 192 -5.58 -2.99 -3.09
N LEU A 193 -5.69 -2.68 -1.80
CA LEU A 193 -6.23 -3.62 -0.81
C LEU A 193 -7.71 -3.93 -1.02
N SER A 194 -8.51 -2.95 -1.51
CA SER A 194 -9.95 -3.10 -1.71
C SER A 194 -10.29 -3.83 -3.00
N ASN A 195 -9.59 -3.51 -4.09
CA ASN A 195 -10.03 -3.84 -5.44
C ASN A 195 -9.09 -4.81 -6.18
N GLU A 196 -7.84 -4.91 -5.76
CA GLU A 196 -6.81 -5.63 -6.52
C GLU A 196 -6.28 -6.86 -5.80
N TYR A 197 -6.41 -6.93 -4.47
CA TYR A 197 -6.08 -8.14 -3.71
C TYR A 197 -7.22 -9.17 -3.80
N SER A 198 -6.88 -10.45 -4.00
CA SER A 198 -7.84 -11.54 -4.16
C SER A 198 -8.40 -12.07 -2.83
N ARG A 199 -8.55 -11.22 -1.82
CA ARG A 199 -9.06 -11.55 -0.49
C ARG A 199 -10.20 -10.60 -0.10
N PRO A 200 -11.21 -11.08 0.64
CA PRO A 200 -12.37 -10.27 1.04
C PRO A 200 -12.04 -9.40 2.27
N TYR A 201 -11.22 -8.38 2.09
CA TYR A 201 -10.99 -7.38 3.14
C TYR A 201 -12.05 -6.29 3.07
N THR A 202 -12.47 -5.81 4.25
CA THR A 202 -13.23 -4.56 4.37
C THR A 202 -12.24 -3.44 4.62
N VAL A 203 -11.90 -2.69 3.58
CA VAL A 203 -10.94 -1.59 3.69
C VAL A 203 -11.68 -0.27 3.84
N ILE A 204 -11.26 0.55 4.78
CA ILE A 204 -11.84 1.87 5.07
C ILE A 204 -10.73 2.91 4.93
N HIS A 205 -10.99 3.95 4.15
CA HIS A 205 -10.08 5.09 4.11
C HIS A 205 -10.29 5.96 5.34
N HIS A 206 -9.23 6.47 5.93
CA HIS A 206 -9.27 7.24 7.19
C HIS A 206 -10.17 8.49 7.17
N SER A 207 -10.56 8.97 5.98
CA SER A 207 -11.42 10.15 5.80
C SER A 207 -12.92 9.86 5.85
N VAL A 208 -13.32 8.60 6.06
CA VAL A 208 -14.73 8.17 6.08
C VAL A 208 -15.28 8.06 7.48
#